data_0e3527b60d7cb97a7bf595171d5e9632
#
_entry.id   0e3527b60d7cb97a7bf595171d5e9632
#
_cell.length_a   1.000
_cell.length_b   1.000
_cell.length_c   1.000
_cell.angle_alpha   90.00
_cell.angle_beta   90.00
_cell.angle_gamma   90.00
#
_symmetry.space_group_name_H-M   'P 1'
#
loop_
_entity.id
_entity.type
_entity.pdbx_description
1 polymer ?
#
loop_
_entity_poly.entity_id
_entity_poly.type
_entity_poly.pdbx_seq_one_letter_code
_entity_poly.pdbx_strand_id
1 'polypeptide(L)'
;MIRPYKAWSNFWGALSTDGFYARSPDYMEIVKGNRWGLWNVPFISSIYLIKGDLIHHENEKFHPNFIHKLLDADMAFCANLREADVFFFVSNRANFGHLIDTDEFKTHHLHNELWELGKNRWDWEARYIHEEYANMFMENANFSQPCPDVYWFPIVTERFADELVAEMENYGKWSDGTNSVSEIIFMIYNYNFYYL
;
A
#
# COMPACT_ATOMS: atom_id res chain seq x y z
N MET A 1 4.44 -1.03 9.66
CA MET A 1 3.10 -1.02 9.06
C MET A 1 3.16 -1.73 7.72
N ILE A 2 2.11 -2.45 7.35
CA ILE A 2 1.97 -2.95 6.00
C ILE A 2 1.44 -1.82 5.13
N ARG A 3 1.99 -1.66 3.92
CA ARG A 3 1.55 -0.65 2.98
C ARG A 3 0.08 -0.86 2.63
N PRO A 4 -0.76 0.17 2.68
CA PRO A 4 -2.19 0.00 2.54
C PRO A 4 -2.61 -0.30 1.11
N TYR A 5 -3.73 -1.00 1.00
CA TYR A 5 -4.51 -1.05 -0.22
C TYR A 5 -5.74 -0.15 -0.04
N LYS A 6 -5.93 0.84 -0.92
CA LYS A 6 -6.92 1.90 -0.75
C LYS A 6 -6.70 2.61 0.60
N ALA A 7 -7.70 2.62 1.46
CA ALA A 7 -7.64 3.23 2.78
C ALA A 7 -7.47 2.20 3.92
N TRP A 8 -7.02 0.98 3.61
CA TRP A 8 -6.92 -0.12 4.56
C TRP A 8 -5.47 -0.50 4.81
N SER A 9 -5.11 -0.67 6.07
CA SER A 9 -3.85 -1.23 6.51
C SER A 9 -4.14 -2.36 7.51
N ASN A 10 -3.12 -2.98 8.06
CA ASN A 10 -3.27 -4.09 9.01
C ASN A 10 -3.44 -3.65 10.47
N PHE A 11 -3.93 -2.46 10.72
CA PHE A 11 -4.20 -1.96 12.06
C PHE A 11 -5.45 -1.06 12.09
N TRP A 12 -5.97 -0.84 13.30
CA TRP A 12 -7.03 0.11 13.57
C TRP A 12 -6.60 1.04 14.70
N GLY A 13 -6.87 2.33 14.56
CA GLY A 13 -6.38 3.35 15.47
C GLY A 13 -7.21 3.53 16.73
N ALA A 14 -8.43 3.00 16.77
CA ALA A 14 -9.36 3.16 17.88
C ALA A 14 -10.30 1.94 18.02
N LEU A 15 -11.06 1.93 19.11
CA LEU A 15 -12.15 1.02 19.37
C LEU A 15 -13.42 1.81 19.64
N SER A 16 -14.57 1.26 19.26
CA SER A 16 -15.88 1.73 19.68
C SER A 16 -16.14 1.38 21.15
N THR A 17 -17.19 1.95 21.72
CA THR A 17 -17.66 1.62 23.07
C THR A 17 -17.99 0.15 23.26
N ASP A 18 -18.39 -0.52 22.18
CA ASP A 18 -18.75 -1.94 22.17
C ASP A 18 -17.55 -2.87 21.89
N GLY A 19 -16.34 -2.31 21.78
CA GLY A 19 -15.10 -3.05 21.57
C GLY A 19 -14.75 -3.41 20.13
N PHE A 20 -15.55 -2.96 19.15
CA PHE A 20 -15.25 -3.14 17.73
C PHE A 20 -14.27 -2.09 17.22
N TYR A 21 -13.57 -2.38 16.13
CA TYR A 21 -12.61 -1.43 15.59
C TYR A 21 -13.25 -0.17 15.03
N ALA A 22 -12.55 0.94 15.29
CA ALA A 22 -12.87 2.24 14.76
C ALA A 22 -11.60 2.90 14.20
N ARG A 23 -11.78 3.86 13.30
CA ARG A 23 -10.67 4.71 12.86
C ARG A 23 -10.45 5.83 13.86
N SER A 24 -9.20 6.02 14.27
CA SER A 24 -8.83 7.24 14.98
C SER A 24 -8.83 8.43 14.01
N PRO A 25 -8.95 9.67 14.51
CA PRO A 25 -8.84 10.87 13.66
C PRO A 25 -7.53 10.89 12.84
N ASP A 26 -6.43 10.39 13.41
CA ASP A 26 -5.11 10.37 12.78
C ASP A 26 -4.89 9.20 11.82
N TYR A 27 -5.84 8.27 11.73
CA TYR A 27 -5.65 7.02 10.99
C TYR A 27 -5.18 7.25 9.55
N MET A 28 -5.84 8.14 8.82
CA MET A 28 -5.50 8.42 7.43
C MET A 28 -4.15 9.13 7.27
N GLU A 29 -3.79 9.98 8.23
CA GLU A 29 -2.49 10.67 8.25
C GLU A 29 -1.33 9.67 8.43
N ILE A 30 -1.54 8.66 9.30
CA ILE A 30 -0.56 7.59 9.54
C ILE A 30 -0.47 6.66 8.31
N VAL A 31 -1.62 6.26 7.77
CA VAL A 31 -1.69 5.32 6.62
C VAL A 31 -1.08 5.93 5.37
N LYS A 32 -1.34 7.20 5.08
CA LYS A 32 -0.76 7.91 3.94
C LYS A 32 0.71 8.31 4.12
N GLY A 33 1.25 8.19 5.35
CA GLY A 33 2.62 8.58 5.65
C GLY A 33 2.81 10.08 5.83
N ASN A 34 1.73 10.88 5.97
CA ASN A 34 1.82 12.31 6.28
C ASN A 34 2.40 12.56 7.68
N ARG A 35 2.22 11.59 8.58
CA ARG A 35 2.82 11.57 9.92
C ARG A 35 3.59 10.27 10.12
N TRP A 36 4.86 10.38 10.48
CA TRP A 36 5.78 9.26 10.63
C TRP A 36 6.10 9.02 12.10
N GLY A 37 6.09 7.75 12.52
CA GLY A 37 6.40 7.45 13.90
C GLY A 37 6.14 6.01 14.33
N LEU A 38 6.00 5.89 15.65
CA LEU A 38 5.57 4.70 16.35
C LEU A 38 4.27 5.06 17.08
N TRP A 39 3.21 4.30 16.78
CA TRP A 39 1.85 4.63 17.19
C TRP A 39 1.28 3.52 18.06
N ASN A 40 0.82 3.85 19.26
CA ASN A 40 0.06 2.92 20.07
C ASN A 40 -1.31 2.72 19.44
N VAL A 41 -1.69 1.46 19.19
CA VAL A 41 -2.96 1.10 18.55
C VAL A 41 -3.62 -0.07 19.28
N PRO A 42 -4.95 -0.10 19.35
CA PRO A 42 -5.64 -1.15 20.08
C PRO A 42 -5.73 -2.47 19.33
N PHE A 43 -5.46 -2.47 18.01
CA PHE A 43 -5.66 -3.64 17.17
C PHE A 43 -4.70 -3.68 15.99
N ILE A 44 -4.07 -4.84 15.80
CA ILE A 44 -3.27 -5.18 14.62
C ILE A 44 -3.75 -6.54 14.12
N SER A 45 -3.99 -6.69 12.82
CA SER A 45 -4.42 -7.94 12.19
C SER A 45 -3.32 -8.55 11.32
N SER A 46 -3.45 -9.82 11.04
CA SER A 46 -2.75 -10.60 10.02
C SER A 46 -1.25 -10.77 10.25
N ILE A 47 -0.47 -9.69 10.38
CA ILE A 47 0.99 -9.77 10.48
C ILE A 47 1.48 -8.83 11.58
N TYR A 48 2.14 -9.39 12.57
CA TYR A 48 2.76 -8.67 13.68
C TYR A 48 3.95 -9.43 14.25
N LEU A 49 4.85 -8.73 14.91
CA LEU A 49 5.90 -9.32 15.73
C LEU A 49 5.42 -9.36 17.18
N ILE A 50 5.57 -10.51 17.80
CA ILE A 50 5.29 -10.70 19.22
C ILE A 50 6.54 -11.22 19.93
N LYS A 51 6.78 -10.73 21.17
CA LYS A 51 7.88 -11.23 21.97
C LYS A 51 7.63 -12.68 22.38
N GLY A 52 8.62 -13.58 22.15
CA GLY A 52 8.48 -15.01 22.41
C GLY A 52 8.04 -15.32 23.84
N ASP A 53 8.56 -14.60 24.83
CA ASP A 53 8.20 -14.79 26.25
C ASP A 53 6.68 -14.61 26.54
N LEU A 54 5.97 -13.92 25.66
CA LEU A 54 4.51 -13.73 25.80
C LEU A 54 3.69 -14.93 25.34
N ILE A 55 4.27 -15.79 24.51
CA ILE A 55 3.56 -16.92 23.90
C ILE A 55 4.12 -18.28 24.35
N HIS A 56 5.22 -18.30 25.10
CA HIS A 56 5.75 -19.53 25.67
C HIS A 56 4.89 -20.04 26.84
N HIS A 57 4.66 -21.35 26.85
CA HIS A 57 3.83 -22.05 27.84
C HIS A 57 4.29 -21.91 29.30
N GLU A 58 5.54 -21.49 29.51
CA GLU A 58 6.10 -21.28 30.86
C GLU A 58 5.65 -19.97 31.50
N ASN A 59 5.00 -19.10 30.72
CA ASN A 59 4.44 -17.86 31.26
C ASN A 59 3.03 -18.13 31.81
N GLU A 60 2.95 -18.52 33.09
CA GLU A 60 1.68 -18.79 33.78
C GLU A 60 0.71 -17.59 33.79
N LYS A 61 1.20 -16.39 33.45
CA LYS A 61 0.40 -15.16 33.50
C LYS A 61 -0.39 -14.88 32.24
N PHE A 62 -0.01 -15.48 31.11
CA PHE A 62 -0.67 -15.18 29.87
C PHE A 62 -0.69 -16.36 28.91
N HIS A 63 -1.88 -16.83 28.56
CA HIS A 63 -2.10 -17.73 27.46
C HIS A 63 -2.84 -16.96 26.35
N PRO A 64 -2.23 -16.76 25.17
CA PRO A 64 -2.89 -16.11 24.06
C PRO A 64 -4.24 -16.78 23.77
N ASN A 65 -5.32 -16.06 23.89
CA ASN A 65 -6.66 -16.54 23.67
C ASN A 65 -7.27 -15.84 22.45
N PHE A 66 -7.73 -16.64 21.50
CA PHE A 66 -8.39 -16.20 20.28
C PHE A 66 -9.91 -16.35 20.35
N ILE A 67 -10.44 -16.64 21.53
CA ILE A 67 -11.86 -16.93 21.74
C ILE A 67 -12.48 -15.79 22.53
N HIS A 68 -13.52 -15.19 21.97
CA HIS A 68 -14.36 -14.21 22.62
C HIS A 68 -15.80 -14.38 22.18
N LYS A 69 -16.77 -14.06 23.06
CA LYS A 69 -18.19 -14.29 22.77
C LYS A 69 -18.72 -13.45 21.60
N LEU A 70 -18.19 -12.25 21.40
CA LEU A 70 -18.70 -11.26 20.45
C LEU A 70 -17.67 -10.82 19.40
N LEU A 71 -16.37 -11.10 19.63
CA LEU A 71 -15.30 -10.62 18.78
C LEU A 71 -14.77 -11.76 17.90
N ASP A 72 -14.32 -11.43 16.70
CA ASP A 72 -13.56 -12.37 15.89
C ASP A 72 -12.20 -12.72 16.52
N ALA A 73 -11.52 -13.72 16.00
CA ALA A 73 -10.30 -14.27 16.59
C ALA A 73 -9.19 -13.24 16.76
N ASP A 74 -8.93 -12.41 15.74
CA ASP A 74 -7.89 -11.39 15.77
C ASP A 74 -8.21 -10.29 16.80
N MET A 75 -9.47 -9.88 16.86
CA MET A 75 -9.94 -8.89 17.84
C MET A 75 -9.90 -9.46 19.26
N ALA A 76 -10.31 -10.71 19.45
CA ALA A 76 -10.27 -11.38 20.74
C ALA A 76 -8.83 -11.48 21.26
N PHE A 77 -7.90 -11.87 20.41
CA PHE A 77 -6.48 -11.92 20.74
C PHE A 77 -5.94 -10.56 21.19
N CYS A 78 -6.22 -9.51 20.43
CA CYS A 78 -5.80 -8.17 20.78
C CYS A 78 -6.46 -7.66 22.07
N ALA A 79 -7.73 -7.99 22.31
CA ALA A 79 -8.44 -7.63 23.55
C ALA A 79 -7.79 -8.31 24.76
N ASN A 80 -7.55 -9.61 24.70
CA ASN A 80 -6.92 -10.37 25.76
C ASN A 80 -5.51 -9.87 26.09
N LEU A 81 -4.73 -9.49 25.08
CA LEU A 81 -3.40 -8.89 25.30
C LEU A 81 -3.50 -7.55 26.02
N ARG A 82 -4.44 -6.69 25.64
CA ARG A 82 -4.64 -5.40 26.32
C ARG A 82 -5.08 -5.57 27.77
N GLU A 83 -5.94 -6.55 28.08
CA GLU A 83 -6.35 -6.89 29.44
C GLU A 83 -5.17 -7.38 30.29
N ALA A 84 -4.14 -7.93 29.64
CA ALA A 84 -2.88 -8.31 30.27
C ALA A 84 -1.81 -7.19 30.27
N ASP A 85 -2.20 -5.94 30.03
CA ASP A 85 -1.32 -4.76 29.94
C ASP A 85 -0.25 -4.85 28.84
N VAL A 86 -0.51 -5.62 27.78
CA VAL A 86 0.36 -5.69 26.60
C VAL A 86 -0.14 -4.76 25.51
N PHE A 87 0.63 -3.73 25.23
CA PHE A 87 0.29 -2.69 24.25
C PHE A 87 0.85 -3.01 22.88
N PHE A 88 0.07 -2.65 21.84
CA PHE A 88 0.46 -2.80 20.46
C PHE A 88 0.98 -1.48 19.88
N PHE A 89 1.98 -1.61 19.03
CA PHE A 89 2.56 -0.46 18.35
C PHE A 89 2.68 -0.74 16.85
N VAL A 90 2.25 0.23 16.06
CA VAL A 90 2.45 0.26 14.61
C VAL A 90 3.56 1.26 14.30
N SER A 91 4.53 0.84 13.51
CA SER A 91 5.56 1.70 12.95
C SER A 91 5.32 1.90 11.46
N ASN A 92 5.24 3.14 11.01
CA ASN A 92 5.21 3.49 9.59
C ASN A 92 6.52 4.12 9.09
N ARG A 93 7.60 3.95 9.86
CA ARG A 93 8.96 4.44 9.51
C ARG A 93 9.60 3.67 8.36
N ALA A 94 9.09 2.49 8.06
CA ALA A 94 9.52 1.66 6.96
C ALA A 94 8.34 0.86 6.40
N ASN A 95 8.42 0.49 5.13
CA ASN A 95 7.48 -0.42 4.50
C ASN A 95 7.90 -1.86 4.78
N PHE A 96 7.06 -2.61 5.48
CA PHE A 96 7.29 -4.02 5.82
C PHE A 96 6.56 -4.98 4.88
N GLY A 97 5.70 -4.49 4.03
CA GLY A 97 4.90 -5.26 3.10
C GLY A 97 3.85 -4.39 2.44
N HIS A 98 3.07 -4.99 1.56
CA HIS A 98 1.99 -4.35 0.84
C HIS A 98 0.73 -5.22 0.91
N LEU A 99 -0.44 -4.62 1.18
CA LEU A 99 -1.71 -5.31 1.06
C LEU A 99 -2.08 -5.41 -0.42
N ILE A 100 -2.50 -6.57 -0.83
CA ILE A 100 -2.95 -6.84 -2.20
C ILE A 100 -4.44 -7.20 -2.21
N ASP A 101 -5.08 -6.95 -3.35
CA ASP A 101 -6.41 -7.48 -3.64
C ASP A 101 -6.25 -8.88 -4.23
N THR A 102 -6.63 -9.91 -3.48
CA THR A 102 -6.45 -11.31 -3.89
C THR A 102 -7.33 -11.71 -5.06
N ASP A 103 -8.47 -11.04 -5.24
CA ASP A 103 -9.42 -11.34 -6.33
C ASP A 103 -8.86 -10.92 -7.69
N GLU A 104 -7.94 -9.96 -7.69
CA GLU A 104 -7.39 -9.37 -8.91
C GLU A 104 -5.88 -9.57 -9.07
N PHE A 105 -5.23 -10.14 -8.07
CA PHE A 105 -3.81 -10.45 -8.14
C PHE A 105 -3.54 -11.47 -9.25
N LYS A 106 -2.70 -11.09 -10.20
CA LYS A 106 -2.31 -11.94 -11.33
C LYS A 106 -0.91 -12.51 -11.11
N THR A 107 -0.81 -13.82 -10.99
CA THR A 107 0.45 -14.51 -10.74
C THR A 107 1.45 -14.45 -11.90
N HIS A 108 1.02 -14.05 -13.07
CA HIS A 108 1.87 -13.88 -14.25
C HIS A 108 2.49 -12.49 -14.37
N HIS A 109 2.02 -11.51 -13.58
CA HIS A 109 2.65 -10.21 -13.46
C HIS A 109 3.79 -10.24 -12.46
N LEU A 110 4.91 -9.60 -12.78
CA LEU A 110 6.00 -9.34 -11.83
C LEU A 110 5.63 -8.20 -10.88
N HIS A 111 4.98 -7.17 -11.43
CA HIS A 111 4.64 -5.94 -10.72
C HIS A 111 3.15 -5.66 -10.85
N ASN A 112 2.34 -6.34 -10.04
CA ASN A 112 0.88 -6.16 -10.04
C ASN A 112 0.47 -4.71 -9.73
N GLU A 113 1.29 -3.98 -8.98
CA GLU A 113 1.06 -2.59 -8.59
C GLU A 113 0.96 -1.63 -9.78
N LEU A 114 1.63 -1.92 -10.90
CA LEU A 114 1.51 -1.13 -12.13
C LEU A 114 0.05 -1.07 -12.64
N TRP A 115 -0.73 -2.11 -12.36
CA TRP A 115 -2.10 -2.28 -12.84
C TRP A 115 -3.17 -1.75 -11.88
N GLU A 116 -2.75 -1.21 -10.72
CA GLU A 116 -3.66 -0.71 -9.68
C GLU A 116 -4.13 0.74 -9.89
N LEU A 117 -3.74 1.43 -10.95
CA LEU A 117 -4.06 2.85 -11.19
C LEU A 117 -5.53 3.18 -10.96
N GLY A 118 -6.45 2.39 -11.51
CA GLY A 118 -7.89 2.64 -11.39
C GLY A 118 -8.48 2.32 -10.01
N LYS A 119 -7.79 1.55 -9.17
CA LYS A 119 -8.31 0.98 -7.93
C LYS A 119 -7.66 1.53 -6.68
N ASN A 120 -6.39 1.83 -6.77
CA ASN A 120 -5.57 2.33 -5.65
C ASN A 120 -4.75 3.55 -6.10
N ARG A 121 -5.41 4.47 -6.79
CA ARG A 121 -4.82 5.61 -7.47
C ARG A 121 -3.84 6.39 -6.59
N TRP A 122 -4.20 6.72 -5.36
CA TRP A 122 -3.35 7.53 -4.49
C TRP A 122 -2.04 6.83 -4.10
N ASP A 123 -2.04 5.50 -3.92
CA ASP A 123 -0.82 4.73 -3.66
C ASP A 123 0.00 4.57 -4.95
N TRP A 124 -0.69 4.38 -6.08
CA TRP A 124 -0.08 4.31 -7.39
C TRP A 124 0.63 5.63 -7.74
N GLU A 125 -0.04 6.76 -7.57
CA GLU A 125 0.54 8.08 -7.79
C GLU A 125 1.73 8.33 -6.86
N ALA A 126 1.61 8.04 -5.58
CA ALA A 126 2.70 8.19 -4.61
C ALA A 126 3.93 7.32 -4.91
N ARG A 127 3.74 6.24 -5.67
CA ARG A 127 4.79 5.29 -6.04
C ARG A 127 5.47 5.64 -7.36
N TYR A 128 4.68 6.10 -8.33
CA TYR A 128 5.07 6.15 -9.73
C TYR A 128 5.07 7.54 -10.36
N ILE A 129 4.33 8.49 -9.80
CA ILE A 129 4.40 9.88 -10.29
C ILE A 129 5.60 10.58 -9.68
N HIS A 130 6.34 11.29 -10.52
CA HIS A 130 7.50 12.06 -10.07
C HIS A 130 7.06 13.22 -9.18
N GLU A 131 7.78 13.47 -8.09
CA GLU A 131 7.41 14.49 -7.09
C GLU A 131 7.32 15.90 -7.67
N GLU A 132 8.11 16.20 -8.69
CA GLU A 132 8.09 17.50 -9.38
C GLU A 132 6.97 17.62 -10.41
N TYR A 133 6.25 16.54 -10.74
CA TYR A 133 5.21 16.58 -11.78
C TYR A 133 4.13 17.62 -11.48
N ALA A 134 3.68 17.71 -10.23
CA ALA A 134 2.67 18.69 -9.82
C ALA A 134 3.12 20.14 -10.00
N ASN A 135 4.43 20.41 -9.92
CA ASN A 135 5.01 21.74 -10.06
C ASN A 135 4.89 22.27 -11.49
N MET A 136 4.73 21.37 -12.47
CA MET A 136 4.60 21.73 -13.88
C MET A 136 3.31 22.49 -14.21
N PHE A 137 2.31 22.38 -13.34
CA PHE A 137 1.00 23.05 -13.50
C PHE A 137 0.90 24.38 -12.73
N MET A 138 1.98 24.84 -12.11
CA MET A 138 2.03 26.11 -11.42
C MET A 138 2.31 27.27 -12.41
N GLU A 139 1.81 28.47 -12.11
CA GLU A 139 1.98 29.66 -12.96
C GLU A 139 3.46 29.99 -13.27
N ASN A 140 4.37 29.64 -12.38
CA ASN A 140 5.81 29.87 -12.52
C ASN A 140 6.60 28.60 -12.86
N ALA A 141 5.96 27.63 -13.50
CA ALA A 141 6.62 26.38 -13.87
C ALA A 141 7.82 26.67 -14.81
N ASN A 142 8.99 26.15 -14.43
CA ASN A 142 10.20 26.29 -15.21
C ASN A 142 10.45 24.98 -15.98
N PHE A 143 10.19 25.02 -17.28
CA PHE A 143 10.39 23.86 -18.15
C PHE A 143 11.80 23.90 -18.74
N SER A 144 12.46 22.75 -18.80
CA SER A 144 13.64 22.58 -19.62
C SER A 144 13.25 22.60 -21.09
N GLN A 145 13.85 23.50 -21.85
CA GLN A 145 13.60 23.64 -23.29
C GLN A 145 14.91 23.36 -24.06
N PRO A 146 15.19 22.08 -24.40
CA PRO A 146 16.45 21.72 -25.07
C PRO A 146 16.56 22.30 -26.48
N CYS A 147 15.45 22.57 -27.16
CA CYS A 147 15.42 23.30 -28.43
C CYS A 147 14.06 24.00 -28.62
N PRO A 148 13.88 24.90 -29.60
CA PRO A 148 12.62 25.60 -29.82
C PRO A 148 11.42 24.63 -29.89
N ASP A 149 10.36 24.95 -29.17
CA ASP A 149 9.09 24.22 -29.11
C ASP A 149 9.18 22.77 -28.57
N VAL A 150 10.31 22.37 -27.99
CA VAL A 150 10.50 21.08 -27.32
C VAL A 150 10.69 21.29 -25.83
N TYR A 151 9.80 20.71 -25.03
CA TYR A 151 9.82 20.85 -23.57
C TYR A 151 10.11 19.49 -22.95
N TRP A 152 10.94 19.48 -21.92
CA TRP A 152 11.24 18.31 -21.13
C TRP A 152 10.84 18.54 -19.66
N PHE A 153 10.15 17.60 -19.11
CA PHE A 153 9.75 17.58 -17.70
C PHE A 153 9.50 16.16 -17.19
N PRO A 154 9.72 15.91 -15.91
CA PRO A 154 9.51 14.58 -15.32
C PRO A 154 8.01 14.32 -15.14
N ILE A 155 7.55 13.14 -15.54
CA ILE A 155 6.18 12.67 -15.35
C ILE A 155 6.16 11.52 -14.35
N VAL A 156 7.00 10.52 -14.56
CA VAL A 156 7.05 9.29 -13.77
C VAL A 156 8.41 9.10 -13.12
N THR A 157 8.45 8.32 -12.06
CA THR A 157 9.69 7.96 -11.37
C THR A 157 10.52 6.97 -12.19
N GLU A 158 11.83 6.91 -11.93
CA GLU A 158 12.71 5.87 -12.50
C GLU A 158 12.18 4.47 -12.15
N ARG A 159 11.66 4.30 -10.94
CA ARG A 159 11.05 3.06 -10.51
C ARG A 159 9.92 2.59 -11.44
N PHE A 160 9.06 3.51 -11.90
CA PHE A 160 8.00 3.17 -12.87
C PHE A 160 8.60 2.63 -14.16
N ALA A 161 9.63 3.29 -14.66
CA ALA A 161 10.29 2.88 -15.90
C ALA A 161 10.92 1.49 -15.77
N ASP A 162 11.66 1.25 -14.68
CA ASP A 162 12.32 -0.02 -14.43
C ASP A 162 11.31 -1.16 -14.27
N GLU A 163 10.28 -0.97 -13.46
CA GLU A 163 9.25 -1.99 -13.23
C GLU A 163 8.42 -2.25 -14.51
N LEU A 164 8.15 -1.22 -15.31
CA LEU A 164 7.46 -1.38 -16.59
C LEU A 164 8.31 -2.17 -17.59
N VAL A 165 9.60 -1.87 -17.70
CA VAL A 165 10.52 -2.62 -18.57
C VAL A 165 10.59 -4.08 -18.11
N ALA A 166 10.75 -4.33 -16.81
CA ALA A 166 10.78 -5.68 -16.27
C ALA A 166 9.48 -6.46 -16.57
N GLU A 167 8.33 -5.80 -16.47
CA GLU A 167 7.03 -6.41 -16.79
C GLU A 167 6.91 -6.75 -18.28
N MET A 168 7.39 -5.86 -19.16
CA MET A 168 7.40 -6.08 -20.61
C MET A 168 8.33 -7.23 -21.01
N GLU A 169 9.52 -7.31 -20.41
CA GLU A 169 10.46 -8.42 -20.62
C GLU A 169 9.86 -9.75 -20.13
N ASN A 170 9.18 -9.74 -18.99
CA ASN A 170 8.49 -10.93 -18.46
C ASN A 170 7.37 -11.40 -19.39
N TYR A 171 6.63 -10.48 -19.99
CA TYR A 171 5.59 -10.81 -20.96
C TYR A 171 6.16 -11.45 -22.23
N GLY A 172 7.35 -11.00 -22.67
CA GLY A 172 8.18 -11.63 -23.70
C GLY A 172 7.62 -11.66 -25.13
N LYS A 173 6.52 -10.95 -25.42
CA LYS A 173 5.93 -10.85 -26.74
C LYS A 173 6.25 -9.50 -27.37
N TRP A 174 7.37 -9.43 -28.04
CA TRP A 174 7.79 -8.23 -28.76
C TRP A 174 7.20 -8.19 -30.17
N SER A 175 6.84 -7.00 -30.62
CA SER A 175 6.42 -6.76 -32.00
C SER A 175 7.60 -7.00 -32.94
N ASP A 176 7.33 -7.61 -34.09
CA ASP A 176 8.29 -7.81 -35.18
C ASP A 176 8.45 -6.55 -36.08
N GLY A 177 7.81 -5.43 -35.68
CA GLY A 177 7.83 -4.18 -36.44
C GLY A 177 6.79 -4.07 -37.55
N THR A 178 5.92 -5.06 -37.74
CA THR A 178 4.91 -5.07 -38.81
C THR A 178 3.69 -4.19 -38.52
N ASN A 179 3.73 -3.31 -37.55
CA ASN A 179 2.63 -2.40 -37.15
C ASN A 179 1.29 -3.09 -36.83
N SER A 180 1.28 -4.38 -36.62
CA SER A 180 0.13 -5.06 -36.05
C SER A 180 -0.05 -4.48 -34.65
N VAL A 181 -1.24 -3.98 -34.32
CA VAL A 181 -1.59 -3.43 -33.01
C VAL A 181 -1.15 -4.46 -31.97
N SER A 182 -0.02 -4.20 -31.30
CA SER A 182 0.48 -5.13 -30.30
C SER A 182 -0.56 -5.22 -29.18
N GLU A 183 -0.73 -6.41 -28.63
CA GLU A 183 -1.62 -6.63 -27.48
C GLU A 183 -1.31 -5.68 -26.30
N ILE A 184 -0.11 -5.10 -26.29
CA ILE A 184 0.35 -4.10 -25.32
C ILE A 184 -0.44 -2.79 -25.43
N ILE A 185 -0.67 -2.28 -26.66
CA ILE A 185 -1.52 -1.10 -26.87
C ILE A 185 -2.96 -1.43 -26.50
N PHE A 186 -3.40 -2.66 -26.76
CA PHE A 186 -4.71 -3.16 -26.36
C PHE A 186 -4.86 -3.24 -24.83
N MET A 187 -3.82 -3.62 -24.08
CA MET A 187 -3.80 -3.58 -22.63
C MET A 187 -3.90 -2.14 -22.10
N ILE A 188 -3.16 -1.20 -22.65
CA ILE A 188 -3.20 0.22 -22.24
C ILE A 188 -4.59 0.81 -22.54
N TYR A 189 -5.22 0.47 -23.68
CA TYR A 189 -6.55 0.96 -24.05
C TYR A 189 -7.69 0.33 -23.25
N ASN A 190 -7.61 -0.94 -22.86
CA ASN A 190 -8.69 -1.61 -22.12
C ASN A 190 -8.71 -1.27 -20.61
N TYR A 191 -7.66 -0.65 -20.07
CA TYR A 191 -7.60 -0.22 -18.67
C TYR A 191 -7.77 1.29 -18.51
N ASN A 192 -8.77 1.90 -19.19
CA ASN A 192 -9.28 3.25 -18.90
C ASN A 192 -8.19 4.30 -18.51
N PHE A 193 -7.22 4.55 -19.38
CA PHE A 193 -6.39 5.75 -19.31
C PHE A 193 -7.16 7.05 -19.66
N TYR A 194 -8.48 7.00 -19.65
CA TYR A 194 -9.34 8.15 -19.97
C TYR A 194 -9.49 9.18 -18.84
N TYR A 195 -8.72 9.06 -17.75
CA TYR A 195 -8.81 9.95 -16.60
C TYR A 195 -7.45 10.48 -16.11
N LEU A 196 -6.53 10.77 -17.01
CA LEU A 196 -5.40 11.65 -16.70
C LEU A 196 -5.70 13.07 -17.15
#